data_0409c5db0e89a7cc925dbe43b9106a7b
#
_entry.id   0409c5db0e89a7cc925dbe43b9106a7b
#
_cell.length_a   1.000
_cell.length_b   1.000
_cell.length_c   1.000
_cell.angle_alpha   90.00
_cell.angle_beta   90.00
_cell.angle_gamma   90.00
#
_symmetry.space_group_name_H-M   'P 1'
#
loop_
_entity.id
_entity.type
_entity.pdbx_description
1 polymer ?
#
loop_
_entity_poly.entity_id
_entity_poly.type
_entity_poly.pdbx_seq_one_letter_code
_entity_poly.pdbx_strand_id
1 'polypeptide(L)'
;MHVALFWGKVRPEWQNSEYAAIGARMFERAASMPGFVALHKFDVPDGRELAIAYFETEEQMTAWYHDPEHRAVETLGRREILDDYTIEILEMTRSYTKRSSTFHPMPDDEAAADELVANLRKPARS
;
A
#
# COMPACT_ATOMS: atom_id res chain seq x y z
N MET A 1 5.40 -1.39 13.19
CA MET A 1 4.31 -1.09 12.24
C MET A 1 4.18 -2.22 11.25
N HIS A 2 2.96 -2.65 10.99
CA HIS A 2 2.65 -3.71 10.04
C HIS A 2 1.93 -3.15 8.82
N VAL A 3 2.20 -3.74 7.67
CA VAL A 3 1.69 -3.27 6.38
C VAL A 3 1.03 -4.44 5.66
N ALA A 4 -0.19 -4.24 5.18
CA ALA A 4 -0.88 -5.19 4.33
C ALA A 4 -0.91 -4.65 2.90
N LEU A 5 -0.44 -5.45 1.95
CA LEU A 5 -0.56 -5.18 0.53
C LEU A 5 -1.65 -6.07 -0.03
N PHE A 6 -2.66 -5.46 -0.62
CA PHE A 6 -3.72 -6.17 -1.32
C PHE A 6 -3.63 -5.86 -2.81
N TRP A 7 -3.33 -6.88 -3.60
CA TRP A 7 -3.31 -6.81 -5.06
C TRP A 7 -4.56 -7.49 -5.57
N GLY A 8 -5.46 -6.75 -6.17
CA GLY A 8 -6.73 -7.29 -6.61
C GLY A 8 -7.02 -6.98 -8.07
N LYS A 9 -7.62 -7.94 -8.76
CA LYS A 9 -8.15 -7.74 -10.11
C LYS A 9 -9.66 -7.74 -10.05
N VAL A 10 -10.25 -6.57 -10.19
CA VAL A 10 -11.71 -6.37 -10.13
C VAL A 10 -12.33 -6.79 -11.46
N ARG A 11 -13.38 -7.60 -11.39
CA ARG A 11 -14.15 -7.98 -12.60
C ARG A 11 -14.76 -6.76 -13.25
N PRO A 12 -14.81 -6.71 -14.59
CA PRO A 12 -15.35 -5.54 -15.29
C PRO A 12 -16.75 -5.13 -14.86
N GLU A 13 -17.63 -6.08 -14.56
CA GLU A 13 -19.00 -5.81 -14.12
C GLU A 13 -19.09 -5.17 -12.73
N TRP A 14 -18.00 -5.21 -11.96
CA TRP A 14 -17.89 -4.58 -10.64
C TRP A 14 -17.11 -3.27 -10.68
N GLN A 15 -16.64 -2.83 -11.83
CA GLN A 15 -15.99 -1.53 -11.98
C GLN A 15 -17.06 -0.44 -12.12
N ASN A 16 -17.76 -0.15 -11.01
CA ASN A 16 -18.96 0.66 -10.99
C ASN A 16 -19.09 1.46 -9.68
N SER A 17 -20.15 2.24 -9.55
CA SER A 17 -20.42 3.06 -8.38
C SER A 17 -20.69 2.25 -7.11
N GLU A 18 -21.24 1.06 -7.22
CA GLU A 18 -21.48 0.17 -6.09
C GLU A 18 -20.15 -0.28 -5.46
N TYR A 19 -19.21 -0.70 -6.30
CA TYR A 19 -17.87 -1.05 -5.83
C TYR A 19 -17.16 0.14 -5.17
N ALA A 20 -17.25 1.31 -5.77
CA ALA A 20 -16.66 2.52 -5.21
C ALA A 20 -17.27 2.86 -3.83
N ALA A 21 -18.58 2.67 -3.66
CA ALA A 21 -19.26 2.90 -2.39
C ALA A 21 -18.80 1.90 -1.32
N ILE A 22 -18.65 0.63 -1.68
CA ILE A 22 -18.12 -0.41 -0.77
C ILE A 22 -16.70 -0.04 -0.33
N GLY A 23 -15.85 0.37 -1.26
CA GLY A 23 -14.48 0.79 -0.96
C GLY A 23 -14.42 1.98 -0.02
N ALA A 24 -15.25 2.99 -0.25
CA ALA A 24 -15.34 4.16 0.63
C ALA A 24 -15.81 3.77 2.04
N ARG A 25 -16.78 2.89 2.14
CA ARG A 25 -17.26 2.37 3.43
C ARG A 25 -16.17 1.60 4.18
N MET A 26 -15.40 0.79 3.48
CA MET A 26 -14.29 0.03 4.09
C MET A 26 -13.17 0.94 4.56
N PHE A 27 -12.85 1.99 3.79
CA PHE A 27 -11.88 3.00 4.24
C PHE A 27 -12.34 3.65 5.55
N GLU A 28 -13.59 4.10 5.59
CA GLU A 28 -14.18 4.74 6.77
C GLU A 28 -14.15 3.81 7.98
N ARG A 29 -14.50 2.55 7.79
CA ARG A 29 -14.48 1.54 8.83
C ARG A 29 -13.07 1.26 9.34
N ALA A 30 -12.12 1.07 8.43
CA ALA A 30 -10.71 0.84 8.78
C ALA A 30 -10.15 2.03 9.58
N ALA A 31 -10.45 3.26 9.14
CA ALA A 31 -9.98 4.47 9.81
C ALA A 31 -10.50 4.61 11.24
N SER A 32 -11.61 3.94 11.58
CA SER A 32 -12.17 3.94 12.93
C SER A 32 -11.53 2.90 13.85
N MET A 33 -10.73 1.97 13.30
CA MET A 33 -10.15 0.88 14.07
C MET A 33 -8.92 1.35 14.87
N PRO A 34 -8.73 0.80 16.09
CA PRO A 34 -7.51 1.09 16.85
C PRO A 34 -6.24 0.74 16.07
N GLY A 35 -5.25 1.61 16.14
CA GLY A 35 -3.96 1.38 15.49
C GLY A 35 -3.89 1.67 14.01
N PHE A 36 -5.00 2.06 13.39
CA PHE A 36 -5.00 2.47 12.00
C PHE A 36 -4.09 3.68 11.79
N VAL A 37 -3.21 3.61 10.80
CA VAL A 37 -2.30 4.70 10.45
C VAL A 37 -2.68 5.31 9.10
N ALA A 38 -2.81 4.49 8.07
CA ALA A 38 -3.12 4.97 6.72
C ALA A 38 -3.63 3.84 5.84
N LEU A 39 -4.38 4.20 4.82
CA LEU A 39 -4.79 3.31 3.74
C LEU A 39 -4.67 4.07 2.42
N HIS A 40 -3.90 3.52 1.50
CA HIS A 40 -3.71 4.09 0.17
C HIS A 40 -4.17 3.11 -0.88
N LYS A 41 -4.76 3.63 -1.96
CA LYS A 41 -5.19 2.82 -3.10
C LYS A 41 -4.59 3.38 -4.38
N PHE A 42 -4.13 2.49 -5.24
CA PHE A 42 -3.51 2.84 -6.52
C PHE A 42 -4.01 1.91 -7.61
N ASP A 43 -4.15 2.46 -8.81
CA ASP A 43 -4.36 1.66 -10.01
C ASP A 43 -2.99 1.25 -10.57
N VAL A 44 -2.82 -0.04 -10.81
CA VAL A 44 -1.59 -0.59 -11.36
C VAL A 44 -1.73 -0.65 -12.89
N PRO A 45 -0.66 -0.34 -13.66
CA PRO A 45 -0.75 -0.35 -15.12
C PRO A 45 -1.19 -1.68 -15.74
N ASP A 46 -1.01 -2.80 -15.02
CA ASP A 46 -1.45 -4.12 -15.49
C ASP A 46 -2.95 -4.40 -15.27
N GLY A 47 -3.70 -3.41 -14.79
CA GLY A 47 -5.15 -3.52 -14.56
C GLY A 47 -5.56 -3.97 -13.17
N ARG A 48 -4.59 -4.19 -12.27
CA ARG A 48 -4.89 -4.50 -10.87
C ARG A 48 -5.05 -3.23 -10.05
N GLU A 49 -5.70 -3.36 -8.89
CA GLU A 49 -5.67 -2.37 -7.82
C GLU A 49 -4.66 -2.81 -6.76
N LEU A 50 -3.98 -1.84 -6.17
CA LEU A 50 -3.13 -2.05 -5.00
C LEU A 50 -3.68 -1.22 -3.85
N ALA A 51 -4.04 -1.88 -2.75
CA ALA A 51 -4.36 -1.21 -1.49
C ALA A 51 -3.24 -1.47 -0.48
N ILE A 52 -2.77 -0.43 0.17
CA ILE A 52 -1.72 -0.51 1.18
C ILE A 52 -2.28 0.00 2.50
N ALA A 53 -2.40 -0.88 3.49
CA ALA A 53 -2.92 -0.54 4.80
C ALA A 53 -1.81 -0.60 5.85
N TYR A 54 -1.74 0.42 6.70
CA TYR A 54 -0.74 0.51 7.77
C TYR A 54 -1.44 0.48 9.12
N PHE A 55 -0.99 -0.41 10.01
CA PHE A 55 -1.42 -0.50 11.41
C PHE A 55 -0.21 -0.48 12.33
N GLU A 56 -0.39 0.05 13.53
CA GLU A 56 0.72 0.14 14.49
C GLU A 56 1.22 -1.23 14.93
N THR A 57 0.33 -2.19 15.15
CA THR A 57 0.68 -3.54 15.61
C THR A 57 0.02 -4.62 14.77
N GLU A 58 0.57 -5.83 14.83
CA GLU A 58 0.00 -7.00 14.18
C GLU A 58 -1.37 -7.35 14.73
N GLU A 59 -1.55 -7.26 16.05
CA GLU A 59 -2.83 -7.54 16.70
C GLU A 59 -3.93 -6.61 16.20
N GLN A 60 -3.62 -5.34 16.02
CA GLN A 60 -4.57 -4.36 15.50
C GLN A 60 -4.91 -4.61 14.04
N MET A 61 -3.93 -4.98 13.23
CA MET A 61 -4.19 -5.39 11.84
C MET A 61 -5.05 -6.64 11.78
N THR A 62 -4.79 -7.62 12.65
CA THR A 62 -5.57 -8.85 12.73
C THR A 62 -7.01 -8.56 13.16
N ALA A 63 -7.21 -7.64 14.11
CA ALA A 63 -8.55 -7.22 14.52
C ALA A 63 -9.33 -6.60 13.34
N TRP A 64 -8.69 -5.80 12.51
CA TRP A 64 -9.31 -5.29 11.27
C TRP A 64 -9.66 -6.41 10.31
N TYR A 65 -8.75 -7.36 10.10
CA TYR A 65 -8.99 -8.51 9.25
C TYR A 65 -10.21 -9.31 9.69
N HIS A 66 -10.42 -9.42 11.01
CA HIS A 66 -11.56 -10.16 11.59
C HIS A 66 -12.80 -9.31 11.86
N ASP A 67 -12.77 -8.02 11.55
CA ASP A 67 -13.95 -7.17 11.69
C ASP A 67 -15.12 -7.74 10.88
N PRO A 68 -16.31 -7.90 11.49
CA PRO A 68 -17.43 -8.57 10.82
C PRO A 68 -17.85 -7.94 9.49
N GLU A 69 -17.86 -6.61 9.41
CA GLU A 69 -18.21 -5.90 8.18
C GLU A 69 -17.14 -6.11 7.11
N HIS A 70 -15.87 -6.02 7.48
CA HIS A 70 -14.75 -6.27 6.57
C HIS A 70 -14.75 -7.71 6.08
N ARG A 71 -15.04 -8.68 6.95
CA ARG A 71 -15.16 -10.09 6.57
C ARG A 71 -16.28 -10.34 5.58
N ALA A 72 -17.40 -9.65 5.72
CA ALA A 72 -18.50 -9.75 4.77
C ALA A 72 -18.06 -9.24 3.38
N VAL A 73 -17.34 -8.14 3.32
CA VAL A 73 -16.79 -7.59 2.08
C VAL A 73 -15.71 -8.51 1.49
N GLU A 74 -14.85 -9.09 2.31
CA GLU A 74 -13.86 -10.08 1.86
C GLU A 74 -14.54 -11.28 1.20
N THR A 75 -15.62 -11.77 1.79
CA THR A 75 -16.39 -12.89 1.26
C THR A 75 -17.03 -12.53 -0.08
N LEU A 76 -17.65 -11.36 -0.17
CA LEU A 76 -18.22 -10.86 -1.42
C LEU A 76 -17.14 -10.68 -2.50
N GLY A 77 -15.99 -10.13 -2.12
CA GLY A 77 -14.84 -9.96 -2.99
C GLY A 77 -14.39 -11.27 -3.62
N ARG A 78 -14.22 -12.28 -2.78
CA ARG A 78 -13.78 -13.61 -3.20
C ARG A 78 -14.79 -14.31 -4.11
N ARG A 79 -16.07 -14.16 -3.82
CA ARG A 79 -17.15 -14.84 -4.55
C ARG A 79 -17.54 -14.17 -5.87
N GLU A 80 -17.58 -12.83 -5.88
CA GLU A 80 -18.20 -12.11 -6.99
C GLU A 80 -17.34 -11.00 -7.60
N ILE A 81 -16.58 -10.25 -6.78
CA ILE A 81 -15.94 -9.01 -7.25
C ILE A 81 -14.60 -9.25 -7.94
N LEU A 82 -13.82 -10.18 -7.42
CA LEU A 82 -12.41 -10.34 -7.81
C LEU A 82 -12.19 -11.56 -8.68
N ASP A 83 -11.53 -11.36 -9.81
CA ASP A 83 -11.01 -12.47 -10.62
C ASP A 83 -9.82 -13.12 -9.95
N ASP A 84 -8.98 -12.32 -9.30
CA ASP A 84 -7.78 -12.78 -8.62
C ASP A 84 -7.38 -11.79 -7.54
N TYR A 85 -6.64 -12.26 -6.54
CA TYR A 85 -6.06 -11.39 -5.53
C TYR A 85 -4.87 -12.04 -4.84
N THR A 86 -3.99 -11.19 -4.32
CA THR A 86 -2.87 -11.59 -3.47
C THR A 86 -2.81 -10.65 -2.29
N ILE A 87 -2.64 -11.20 -1.09
CA ILE A 87 -2.44 -10.42 0.13
C ILE A 87 -1.06 -10.73 0.68
N GLU A 88 -0.30 -9.68 0.95
CA GLU A 88 1.04 -9.79 1.53
C GLU A 88 1.08 -8.99 2.83
N ILE A 89 1.49 -9.64 3.91
CA ILE A 89 1.62 -8.99 5.22
C ILE A 89 3.10 -8.81 5.50
N LEU A 90 3.47 -7.57 5.80
CA LEU A 90 4.86 -7.16 5.97
C LEU A 90 5.03 -6.46 7.31
N GLU A 91 6.19 -6.66 7.91
CA GLU A 91 6.62 -5.86 9.04
C GLU A 91 7.56 -4.77 8.53
N MET A 92 7.25 -3.51 8.86
CA MET A 92 8.11 -2.41 8.49
C MET A 92 9.30 -2.35 9.44
N THR A 93 10.48 -2.67 8.95
CA THR A 93 11.69 -2.66 9.77
C THR A 93 12.27 -1.27 9.92
N ARG A 94 12.16 -0.43 8.89
CA ARG A 94 12.68 0.94 8.89
C ARG A 94 11.89 1.80 7.92
N SER A 95 11.90 3.10 8.19
CA SER A 95 11.30 4.10 7.32
C SER A 95 12.22 5.31 7.27
N TYR A 96 12.45 5.83 6.08
CA TYR A 96 13.27 7.01 5.86
C TYR A 96 12.46 8.08 5.15
N THR A 97 12.57 9.31 5.65
CA THR A 97 12.07 10.47 4.95
C THR A 97 13.25 11.40 4.67
N LYS A 98 13.04 12.37 3.80
CA LYS A 98 14.09 13.36 3.51
C LYS A 98 14.59 14.08 4.77
N ARG A 99 13.68 14.32 5.74
CA ARG A 99 14.00 15.08 6.96
C ARG A 99 14.36 14.21 8.15
N SER A 100 13.85 12.98 8.23
CA SER A 100 13.99 12.11 9.39
C SER A 100 14.68 10.79 9.06
N SER A 101 15.47 10.77 7.98
CA SER A 101 16.19 9.58 7.59
C SER A 101 17.23 9.20 8.64
N THR A 102 17.23 7.93 9.05
CA THR A 102 18.29 7.35 9.86
C THR A 102 19.42 6.79 9.00
N PHE A 103 19.25 6.79 7.69
CA PHE A 103 20.32 6.47 6.77
C PHE A 103 21.17 7.71 6.55
N HIS A 104 22.44 7.60 6.93
CA HIS A 104 23.40 8.66 6.75
C HIS A 104 24.47 8.17 5.78
N PRO A 105 24.65 8.82 4.63
CA PRO A 105 25.79 8.52 3.79
C PRO A 105 27.09 8.81 4.57
N MET A 106 28.11 8.03 4.31
CA MET A 106 29.43 8.31 4.87
C MET A 106 29.92 9.66 4.38
N PRO A 107 30.65 10.44 5.19
CA PRO A 107 31.11 11.77 4.80
C PRO A 107 31.85 11.80 3.47
N ASP A 108 32.59 10.76 3.13
CA ASP A 108 33.35 10.67 1.88
C ASP A 108 32.47 10.41 0.67
N ASP A 109 31.23 9.98 0.88
CA ASP A 109 30.31 9.65 -0.21
C ASP A 109 29.75 10.89 -0.92
N GLU A 110 29.76 12.06 -0.27
CA GLU A 110 29.23 13.28 -0.88
C GLU A 110 30.06 13.73 -2.07
N ALA A 111 31.39 13.69 -1.96
CA ALA A 111 32.27 14.07 -3.06
C ALA A 111 32.13 13.10 -4.25
N ALA A 112 32.04 11.80 -3.97
CA ALA A 112 31.80 10.78 -5.00
C ALA A 112 30.42 10.94 -5.62
N ALA A 113 29.41 11.31 -4.81
CA ALA A 113 28.05 11.52 -5.29
C ALA A 113 27.98 12.73 -6.23
N ASP A 114 28.72 13.81 -5.99
CA ASP A 114 28.72 15.00 -6.85
C ASP A 114 29.17 14.65 -8.27
N GLU A 115 30.21 13.85 -8.41
CA GLU A 115 30.69 13.40 -9.72
C GLU A 115 29.67 12.50 -10.42
N LEU A 116 29.10 11.55 -9.70
CA LEU A 116 28.10 10.63 -10.24
C LEU A 116 26.83 11.37 -10.65
N VAL A 117 26.38 12.33 -9.86
CA VAL A 117 25.21 13.16 -10.18
C VAL A 117 25.46 13.96 -11.45
N ALA A 118 26.68 14.55 -11.60
CA ALA A 118 27.03 15.27 -12.80
C ALA A 118 26.96 14.37 -14.04
N ASN A 119 27.41 13.11 -13.92
CA ASN A 119 27.33 12.13 -15.00
C ASN A 119 25.89 11.75 -15.35
N LEU A 120 25.01 11.63 -14.33
CA LEU A 120 23.58 11.33 -14.54
C LEU A 120 22.85 12.44 -15.30
N ARG A 121 23.30 13.68 -15.17
CA ARG A 121 22.70 14.84 -15.85
C ARG A 121 23.17 15.03 -17.30
N LYS A 122 24.14 14.27 -17.75
CA LYS A 122 24.57 14.34 -19.13
C LYS A 122 23.50 13.82 -20.08
N PRO A 123 23.27 14.45 -21.24
CA PRO A 123 22.33 13.93 -22.22
C PRO A 123 22.70 12.51 -22.62
N ALA A 124 21.68 11.67 -22.87
CA ALA A 124 21.90 10.34 -23.41
C ALA A 124 22.59 10.47 -24.80
N ARG A 125 23.59 9.64 -25.04
CA ARG A 125 24.22 9.55 -26.36
C ARG A 125 23.29 8.80 -27.30
N SER A 126 23.07 9.39 -28.43
CA SER A 126 22.30 8.76 -29.52
C SER A 126 23.15 7.71 -30.24
#